data_1b8755cab1dc28e139ea511ed6198e75
#
_entry.id   1b8755cab1dc28e139ea511ed6198e75
#
_cell.length_a   1.000
_cell.length_b   1.000
_cell.length_c   1.000
_cell.angle_alpha   90.00
_cell.angle_beta   90.00
_cell.angle_gamma   90.00
#
_symmetry.space_group_name_H-M   'P 1'
#
loop_
_entity.id
_entity.type
_entity.pdbx_description
1 polymer ?
#
loop_
_entity_poly.entity_id
_entity_poly.type
_entity_poly.pdbx_seq_one_letter_code
_entity_poly.pdbx_strand_id
1 'polypeptide(L)'
;MQYYKARCFMKKQNLVIPIVLIAILTACSAQNAAPTFDSASIQTAAVETIIAEITITAEYLATENAPTATEAFTATPSYTATPEITTTPAPCADSAWVQDVTIPDGSLLKPGEKFTKTWKIKNTGSCTWVDGYYLIYGYGEKLGGATVAIPGGVAPETEIEVSIDLTAPSKTGNYFSWWRLKNEWGIPFGQFFGVTFTVQ
;
A
#
# COMPACT_ATOMS: atom_id res chain seq x y z
N MET A 1 -21.24 46.27 42.07
CA MET A 1 -20.23 46.59 43.12
C MET A 1 -19.53 45.31 43.49
N GLN A 2 -18.30 45.26 43.26
CA GLN A 2 -17.07 44.68 43.79
C GLN A 2 -16.20 44.00 42.72
N TYR A 3 -15.14 44.73 42.48
CA TYR A 3 -13.96 44.28 41.70
C TYR A 3 -13.13 43.32 42.53
N TYR A 4 -12.73 42.19 41.94
CA TYR A 4 -11.61 41.43 42.47
C TYR A 4 -10.41 41.51 41.49
N LYS A 5 -9.42 42.27 41.92
CA LYS A 5 -8.04 42.32 41.37
C LYS A 5 -7.35 41.01 41.75
N ALA A 6 -6.96 40.21 40.77
CA ALA A 6 -5.96 39.16 40.96
C ALA A 6 -4.58 39.68 40.61
N ARG A 7 -3.73 39.79 41.63
CA ARG A 7 -2.32 40.20 41.52
C ARG A 7 -1.50 39.06 40.91
N CYS A 8 -0.77 39.42 39.87
CA CYS A 8 0.32 38.67 39.30
C CYS A 8 1.48 38.57 40.31
N PHE A 9 1.80 37.35 40.79
CA PHE A 9 2.93 37.11 41.69
C PHE A 9 4.09 36.51 40.85
N MET A 10 4.98 37.39 40.41
CA MET A 10 6.25 36.98 39.79
C MET A 10 7.17 36.44 40.89
N LYS A 11 7.41 35.15 40.93
CA LYS A 11 8.42 34.54 41.76
C LYS A 11 9.72 34.41 40.95
N LYS A 12 10.66 35.31 41.27
CA LYS A 12 12.07 35.19 40.83
C LYS A 12 12.64 33.91 41.43
N GLN A 13 13.07 33.00 40.58
CA GLN A 13 13.87 31.85 41.00
C GLN A 13 15.24 31.93 40.37
N ASN A 14 16.21 31.99 41.25
CA ASN A 14 17.62 32.23 40.99
C ASN A 14 18.27 31.18 40.08
N LEU A 15 19.01 31.72 39.16
CA LEU A 15 20.03 31.05 38.33
C LEU A 15 21.14 30.50 39.24
N VAL A 16 21.23 29.18 39.34
CA VAL A 16 22.44 28.51 39.82
C VAL A 16 22.84 27.49 38.76
N ILE A 17 23.84 27.87 38.02
CA ILE A 17 24.57 27.02 37.09
C ILE A 17 25.55 26.21 37.93
N PRO A 18 25.62 24.88 37.82
CA PRO A 18 26.86 24.17 37.93
C PRO A 18 27.34 23.72 36.58
N ILE A 19 28.41 24.29 36.19
CA ILE A 19 29.39 23.78 35.24
C ILE A 19 29.83 22.40 35.73
N VAL A 20 29.44 21.34 35.03
CA VAL A 20 30.12 20.04 35.09
C VAL A 20 30.62 19.69 33.70
N LEU A 21 31.87 19.88 33.66
CA LEU A 21 32.95 19.54 32.77
C LEU A 21 32.78 18.22 32.04
N ILE A 22 32.83 18.31 30.72
CA ILE A 22 33.65 17.61 29.73
C ILE A 22 34.42 16.39 30.32
N ALA A 23 34.06 15.23 29.89
CA ALA A 23 34.87 14.12 29.43
C ALA A 23 33.97 12.92 29.20
N ILE A 24 33.79 12.52 27.93
CA ILE A 24 34.15 11.21 27.40
C ILE A 24 33.67 11.17 25.96
N LEU A 25 34.49 11.70 25.08
CA LEU A 25 34.50 11.34 23.67
C LEU A 25 35.48 10.19 23.52
N THR A 26 34.97 8.97 23.44
CA THR A 26 35.55 7.84 22.69
C THR A 26 34.63 6.63 22.84
N ALA A 27 33.69 6.47 21.92
CA ALA A 27 33.08 5.18 21.68
C ALA A 27 32.79 5.01 20.20
N CYS A 28 33.66 4.24 19.59
CA CYS A 28 33.45 3.35 18.44
C CYS A 28 32.38 3.75 17.42
N SER A 29 32.87 4.31 16.32
CA SER A 29 32.31 4.16 15.01
C SER A 29 32.25 2.67 14.64
N ALA A 30 31.20 1.98 15.01
CA ALA A 30 30.81 0.73 14.35
C ALA A 30 30.11 1.13 13.07
N GLN A 31 30.87 1.19 11.99
CA GLN A 31 30.30 1.17 10.63
C GLN A 31 29.54 -0.15 10.48
N ASN A 32 28.22 -0.10 10.57
CA ASN A 32 27.37 -1.14 10.02
C ASN A 32 27.55 -1.10 8.50
N ALA A 33 28.48 -1.90 8.01
CA ALA A 33 28.54 -2.22 6.59
C ALA A 33 27.22 -2.90 6.24
N ALA A 34 26.42 -2.27 5.40
CA ALA A 34 25.27 -2.91 4.79
C ALA A 34 25.74 -4.21 4.12
N PRO A 35 24.99 -5.32 4.24
CA PRO A 35 25.35 -6.54 3.52
C PRO A 35 25.26 -6.23 2.01
N THR A 36 26.41 -6.26 1.36
CA THR A 36 26.49 -6.25 -0.10
C THR A 36 26.01 -7.60 -0.57
N PHE A 37 24.79 -7.66 -1.11
CA PHE A 37 24.33 -8.84 -1.81
C PHE A 37 25.12 -8.97 -3.11
N ASP A 38 25.93 -10.00 -3.18
CA ASP A 38 26.63 -10.35 -4.41
C ASP A 38 25.61 -10.95 -5.40
N SER A 39 25.25 -10.15 -6.39
CA SER A 39 24.31 -10.56 -7.45
C SER A 39 24.78 -11.77 -8.27
N ALA A 40 26.06 -12.06 -8.25
CA ALA A 40 26.63 -13.21 -8.96
C ALA A 40 26.25 -14.54 -8.28
N SER A 41 26.16 -14.57 -6.94
CA SER A 41 25.80 -15.79 -6.21
C SER A 41 24.33 -16.19 -6.40
N ILE A 42 23.44 -15.21 -6.56
CA ILE A 42 22.02 -15.47 -6.79
C ILE A 42 21.77 -16.03 -8.20
N GLN A 43 22.51 -15.53 -9.19
CA GLN A 43 22.39 -16.01 -10.57
C GLN A 43 22.88 -17.45 -10.72
N THR A 44 23.97 -17.83 -10.03
CA THR A 44 24.50 -19.20 -10.09
C THR A 44 23.53 -20.22 -9.50
N ALA A 45 22.90 -19.91 -8.36
CA ALA A 45 21.94 -20.82 -7.72
C ALA A 45 20.67 -21.02 -8.59
N ALA A 46 20.18 -19.97 -9.26
CA ALA A 46 19.01 -20.06 -10.14
C ALA A 46 19.28 -20.89 -11.39
N VAL A 47 20.46 -20.78 -11.96
CA VAL A 47 20.85 -21.53 -13.17
C VAL A 47 21.03 -23.01 -12.88
N GLU A 48 21.63 -23.38 -11.74
CA GLU A 48 21.79 -24.79 -11.36
C GLU A 48 20.44 -25.49 -11.14
N THR A 49 19.46 -24.82 -10.54
CA THR A 49 18.12 -25.38 -10.33
C THR A 49 17.40 -25.63 -11.66
N ILE A 50 17.50 -24.72 -12.64
CA ILE A 50 16.88 -24.90 -13.96
C ILE A 50 17.55 -26.03 -14.76
N ILE A 51 18.87 -26.14 -14.69
CA ILE A 51 19.61 -27.21 -15.39
C ILE A 51 19.23 -28.60 -14.80
N ALA A 52 19.08 -28.73 -13.49
CA ALA A 52 18.67 -29.95 -12.85
C ALA A 52 17.27 -30.41 -13.31
N GLU A 53 16.30 -29.50 -13.38
CA GLU A 53 14.94 -29.83 -13.83
C GLU A 53 14.90 -30.24 -15.33
N ILE A 54 15.68 -29.58 -16.19
CA ILE A 54 15.75 -29.91 -17.62
C ILE A 54 16.40 -31.28 -17.83
N THR A 55 17.42 -31.63 -17.05
CA THR A 55 18.12 -32.92 -17.18
C THR A 55 17.21 -34.08 -16.77
N ILE A 56 16.42 -33.94 -15.69
CA ILE A 56 15.46 -34.97 -15.26
C ILE A 56 14.38 -35.19 -16.32
N THR A 57 13.89 -34.13 -16.95
CA THR A 57 12.88 -34.24 -18.00
C THR A 57 13.42 -34.94 -19.26
N ALA A 58 14.70 -34.69 -19.62
CA ALA A 58 15.34 -35.32 -20.78
C ALA A 58 15.57 -36.83 -20.56
N GLU A 59 15.95 -37.27 -19.37
CA GLU A 59 16.13 -38.69 -19.05
C GLU A 59 14.80 -39.45 -19.04
N TYR A 60 13.68 -38.82 -18.55
CA TYR A 60 12.37 -39.43 -18.59
C TYR A 60 11.85 -39.66 -20.01
N LEU A 61 12.11 -38.72 -20.93
CA LEU A 61 11.68 -38.85 -22.33
C LEU A 61 12.52 -39.85 -23.15
N ALA A 62 13.75 -40.20 -22.71
CA ALA A 62 14.62 -41.16 -23.45
C ALA A 62 14.26 -42.64 -23.17
N THR A 63 13.50 -42.90 -22.10
CA THR A 63 13.17 -44.30 -21.72
C THR A 63 11.84 -44.81 -22.33
N GLU A 64 11.03 -43.95 -22.96
CA GLU A 64 9.71 -44.33 -23.52
C GLU A 64 9.68 -44.68 -25.02
N ASN A 65 10.83 -44.64 -25.74
CA ASN A 65 10.86 -44.95 -27.15
C ASN A 65 11.34 -46.37 -27.47
N ALA A 66 10.72 -47.41 -26.86
CA ALA A 66 10.82 -48.76 -27.33
C ALA A 66 9.61 -49.05 -28.24
N PRO A 67 9.79 -49.55 -29.49
CA PRO A 67 8.68 -49.81 -30.39
C PRO A 67 7.90 -51.05 -29.91
N THR A 68 6.72 -50.84 -29.34
CA THR A 68 5.76 -51.92 -29.06
C THR A 68 4.69 -51.92 -30.14
N ALA A 69 4.37 -53.10 -30.63
CA ALA A 69 3.46 -53.42 -31.72
C ALA A 69 2.10 -52.73 -31.67
N THR A 70 1.66 -52.27 -32.83
CA THR A 70 0.38 -51.63 -33.15
C THR A 70 -0.82 -52.52 -32.77
N GLU A 71 -1.55 -52.12 -31.76
CA GLU A 71 -2.96 -52.48 -31.58
C GLU A 71 -3.82 -51.29 -32.01
N ALA A 72 -4.76 -51.56 -32.92
CA ALA A 72 -5.67 -50.53 -33.44
C ALA A 72 -6.64 -50.11 -32.34
N PHE A 73 -6.41 -48.91 -31.81
CA PHE A 73 -7.30 -48.29 -30.80
C PHE A 73 -8.48 -47.63 -31.52
N THR A 74 -9.68 -48.15 -31.20
CA THR A 74 -10.95 -47.50 -31.47
C THR A 74 -10.94 -46.15 -30.82
N ALA A 75 -11.14 -45.05 -31.58
CA ALA A 75 -11.19 -43.70 -31.07
C ALA A 75 -12.34 -43.53 -30.08
N THR A 76 -12.02 -43.50 -28.81
CA THR A 76 -12.95 -43.03 -27.76
C THR A 76 -13.15 -41.55 -27.92
N PRO A 77 -14.38 -41.00 -27.93
CA PRO A 77 -14.58 -39.57 -28.04
C PRO A 77 -13.89 -38.85 -26.87
N SER A 78 -12.90 -38.05 -27.21
CA SER A 78 -12.22 -37.16 -26.25
C SER A 78 -13.23 -36.11 -25.80
N TYR A 79 -13.72 -36.24 -24.56
CA TYR A 79 -14.43 -35.17 -23.91
C TYR A 79 -13.42 -34.05 -23.62
N THR A 80 -13.46 -32.98 -24.42
CA THR A 80 -12.75 -31.75 -24.09
C THR A 80 -13.42 -31.20 -22.82
N ALA A 81 -12.78 -31.42 -21.68
CA ALA A 81 -13.19 -30.78 -20.44
C ALA A 81 -13.04 -29.27 -20.65
N THR A 82 -14.16 -28.57 -20.79
CA THR A 82 -14.18 -27.11 -20.68
C THR A 82 -13.62 -26.75 -19.29
N PRO A 83 -12.59 -25.90 -19.19
CA PRO A 83 -12.09 -25.51 -17.89
C PRO A 83 -13.22 -24.85 -17.13
N GLU A 84 -13.67 -25.48 -16.04
CA GLU A 84 -14.59 -24.87 -15.10
C GLU A 84 -13.85 -23.70 -14.45
N ILE A 85 -14.28 -22.47 -14.79
CA ILE A 85 -13.74 -21.25 -14.18
C ILE A 85 -14.24 -21.24 -12.73
N THR A 86 -13.45 -21.76 -11.81
CA THR A 86 -13.71 -21.64 -10.38
C THR A 86 -13.52 -20.17 -10.00
N THR A 87 -14.60 -19.39 -10.04
CA THR A 87 -14.61 -18.02 -9.54
C THR A 87 -14.58 -18.06 -8.01
N THR A 88 -13.47 -17.64 -7.43
CA THR A 88 -13.44 -17.39 -5.98
C THR A 88 -14.49 -16.31 -5.67
N PRO A 89 -15.41 -16.55 -4.71
CA PRO A 89 -16.40 -15.55 -4.36
C PRO A 89 -15.72 -14.23 -3.93
N ALA A 90 -16.25 -13.10 -4.39
CA ALA A 90 -15.76 -11.80 -3.98
C ALA A 90 -15.89 -11.65 -2.45
N PRO A 91 -14.90 -11.05 -1.77
CA PRO A 91 -14.98 -10.77 -0.34
C PRO A 91 -16.18 -9.85 -0.05
N CYS A 92 -16.70 -9.89 1.19
CA CYS A 92 -17.86 -9.09 1.57
C CYS A 92 -17.57 -7.59 1.39
N ALA A 93 -16.46 -7.09 1.96
CA ALA A 93 -16.02 -5.71 1.80
C ALA A 93 -14.79 -5.69 0.88
N ASP A 94 -14.92 -5.01 -0.25
CA ASP A 94 -13.81 -4.77 -1.17
C ASP A 94 -14.03 -3.49 -1.97
N SER A 95 -12.95 -2.85 -2.45
CA SER A 95 -13.00 -1.62 -3.23
C SER A 95 -11.89 -1.56 -4.26
N ALA A 96 -12.20 -0.99 -5.42
CA ALA A 96 -11.24 -0.70 -6.47
C ALA A 96 -11.23 0.80 -6.80
N TRP A 97 -10.06 1.32 -7.14
CA TRP A 97 -9.88 2.62 -7.75
C TRP A 97 -10.41 2.58 -9.19
N VAL A 98 -11.11 3.64 -9.61
CA VAL A 98 -11.62 3.80 -10.98
C VAL A 98 -10.85 4.90 -11.70
N GLN A 99 -10.82 6.10 -11.11
CA GLN A 99 -10.11 7.25 -11.69
C GLN A 99 -9.86 8.36 -10.66
N ASP A 100 -8.94 9.24 -11.01
CA ASP A 100 -8.74 10.52 -10.35
C ASP A 100 -9.72 11.54 -10.93
N VAL A 101 -10.59 12.08 -10.09
CA VAL A 101 -11.55 13.14 -10.50
C VAL A 101 -10.87 14.51 -10.42
N THR A 102 -10.07 14.72 -9.36
CA THR A 102 -9.25 15.94 -9.21
C THR A 102 -7.80 15.57 -8.97
N ILE A 103 -6.90 16.52 -9.19
CA ILE A 103 -5.45 16.36 -8.94
C ILE A 103 -4.93 15.03 -9.51
N PRO A 104 -4.84 14.86 -10.83
CA PRO A 104 -4.24 13.68 -11.45
C PRO A 104 -2.80 13.47 -10.98
N ASP A 105 -2.32 12.23 -11.04
CA ASP A 105 -0.93 11.92 -10.71
C ASP A 105 0.05 12.75 -11.54
N GLY A 106 1.09 13.25 -10.89
CA GLY A 106 2.08 14.15 -11.50
C GLY A 106 1.67 15.63 -11.53
N SER A 107 0.56 16.01 -10.91
CA SER A 107 0.13 17.42 -10.80
C SER A 107 1.22 18.29 -10.15
N LEU A 108 1.23 19.58 -10.52
CA LEU A 108 2.13 20.57 -9.95
C LEU A 108 1.36 21.44 -8.95
N LEU A 109 1.86 21.54 -7.73
CA LEU A 109 1.26 22.32 -6.65
C LEU A 109 2.27 23.35 -6.10
N LYS A 110 1.75 24.43 -5.51
CA LYS A 110 2.59 25.43 -4.84
C LYS A 110 2.89 24.99 -3.40
N PRO A 111 4.01 25.44 -2.81
CA PRO A 111 4.29 25.24 -1.40
C PRO A 111 3.16 25.72 -0.50
N GLY A 112 2.64 24.83 0.36
CA GLY A 112 1.54 25.11 1.27
C GLY A 112 0.16 25.23 0.62
N GLU A 113 0.00 24.88 -0.64
CA GLU A 113 -1.29 24.93 -1.33
C GLU A 113 -2.29 23.97 -0.72
N LYS A 114 -3.50 24.46 -0.45
CA LYS A 114 -4.62 23.62 -0.03
C LYS A 114 -5.37 23.13 -1.26
N PHE A 115 -5.66 21.84 -1.30
CA PHE A 115 -6.38 21.22 -2.41
C PHE A 115 -7.31 20.11 -1.92
N THR A 116 -8.36 19.85 -2.71
CA THR A 116 -9.25 18.72 -2.47
C THR A 116 -8.94 17.63 -3.48
N LYS A 117 -8.52 16.48 -2.99
CA LYS A 117 -8.36 15.27 -3.82
C LYS A 117 -9.66 14.50 -3.81
N THR A 118 -10.15 14.19 -5.00
CA THR A 118 -11.35 13.37 -5.22
C THR A 118 -10.99 12.17 -6.08
N TRP A 119 -11.33 10.98 -5.61
CA TRP A 119 -11.26 9.74 -6.36
C TRP A 119 -12.66 9.24 -6.65
N LYS A 120 -12.81 8.61 -7.81
CA LYS A 120 -13.94 7.72 -8.08
C LYS A 120 -13.51 6.31 -7.74
N ILE A 121 -14.25 5.65 -6.87
CA ILE A 121 -14.00 4.29 -6.39
C ILE A 121 -15.24 3.43 -6.60
N LYS A 122 -15.07 2.13 -6.72
CA LYS A 122 -16.12 1.15 -6.94
C LYS A 122 -16.18 0.16 -5.79
N ASN A 123 -17.39 -0.21 -5.38
CA ASN A 123 -17.59 -1.34 -4.49
C ASN A 123 -17.48 -2.64 -5.29
N THR A 124 -16.35 -3.35 -5.14
CA THR A 124 -16.08 -4.66 -5.78
C THR A 124 -16.38 -5.82 -4.86
N GLY A 125 -16.82 -5.55 -3.63
CA GLY A 125 -17.26 -6.55 -2.68
C GLY A 125 -18.64 -7.11 -2.99
N SER A 126 -19.03 -8.17 -2.29
CA SER A 126 -20.36 -8.78 -2.39
C SER A 126 -21.40 -8.17 -1.43
N CYS A 127 -20.96 -7.29 -0.51
CA CYS A 127 -21.83 -6.64 0.48
C CYS A 127 -21.97 -5.14 0.22
N THR A 128 -23.14 -4.59 0.55
CA THR A 128 -23.37 -3.14 0.54
C THR A 128 -22.54 -2.47 1.64
N TRP A 129 -21.83 -1.37 1.32
CA TRP A 129 -21.20 -0.55 2.35
C TRP A 129 -22.29 0.23 3.10
N VAL A 130 -22.30 0.05 4.41
CA VAL A 130 -23.26 0.70 5.30
C VAL A 130 -22.61 1.91 5.99
N ASP A 131 -23.38 2.61 6.82
CA ASP A 131 -22.82 3.65 7.68
C ASP A 131 -21.70 3.08 8.57
N GLY A 132 -20.66 3.89 8.83
CA GLY A 132 -19.49 3.45 9.59
C GLY A 132 -18.31 3.00 8.73
N TYR A 133 -18.42 3.09 7.42
CA TYR A 133 -17.27 2.95 6.52
C TYR A 133 -16.53 4.28 6.40
N TYR A 134 -15.22 4.25 6.35
CA TYR A 134 -14.38 5.44 6.32
C TYR A 134 -13.22 5.30 5.34
N LEU A 135 -12.87 6.42 4.72
CA LEU A 135 -11.56 6.62 4.09
C LEU A 135 -10.53 6.90 5.20
N ILE A 136 -9.46 6.14 5.23
CA ILE A 136 -8.36 6.28 6.21
C ILE A 136 -7.02 6.44 5.52
N TYR A 137 -6.11 7.14 6.20
CA TYR A 137 -4.71 7.23 5.79
C TYR A 137 -4.04 5.85 5.84
N GLY A 138 -3.27 5.54 4.80
CA GLY A 138 -2.47 4.33 4.68
C GLY A 138 -1.00 4.59 4.96
N TYR A 139 -0.31 5.21 3.99
CA TYR A 139 1.12 5.50 4.09
C TYR A 139 1.55 6.66 3.16
N GLY A 140 2.81 7.08 3.26
CA GLY A 140 3.34 8.25 2.57
C GLY A 140 3.24 9.51 3.41
N GLU A 141 2.97 10.66 2.79
CA GLU A 141 2.75 11.92 3.48
C GLU A 141 1.27 12.10 3.82
N LYS A 142 0.94 12.34 5.09
CA LYS A 142 -0.47 12.48 5.51
C LYS A 142 -1.12 13.77 4.99
N LEU A 143 -0.33 14.79 4.68
CA LEU A 143 -0.74 16.08 4.09
C LEU A 143 -1.84 16.83 4.87
N GLY A 144 -1.96 16.58 6.18
CA GLY A 144 -3.02 17.16 7.02
C GLY A 144 -4.40 16.51 6.85
N GLY A 145 -4.50 15.46 6.02
CA GLY A 145 -5.77 14.79 5.76
C GLY A 145 -6.38 14.14 7.01
N ALA A 146 -7.69 14.22 7.12
CA ALA A 146 -8.49 13.60 8.18
C ALA A 146 -9.21 12.34 7.65
N THR A 147 -9.67 11.50 8.56
CA THR A 147 -10.57 10.38 8.22
C THR A 147 -11.89 10.94 7.69
N VAL A 148 -12.38 10.41 6.57
CA VAL A 148 -13.63 10.85 5.92
C VAL A 148 -14.65 9.71 5.97
N ALA A 149 -15.88 10.01 6.40
CA ALA A 149 -16.96 9.04 6.37
C ALA A 149 -17.41 8.78 4.91
N ILE A 150 -17.64 7.51 4.59
CA ILE A 150 -18.25 7.10 3.32
C ILE A 150 -19.77 7.05 3.52
N PRO A 151 -20.56 7.58 2.57
CA PRO A 151 -22.01 7.46 2.67
C PRO A 151 -22.42 5.98 2.68
N GLY A 152 -23.38 5.63 3.53
CA GLY A 152 -23.96 4.30 3.53
C GLY A 152 -24.83 4.03 2.31
N GLY A 153 -25.16 2.75 2.10
CA GLY A 153 -26.03 2.33 1.01
C GLY A 153 -25.32 2.13 -0.34
N VAL A 154 -23.99 2.03 -0.37
CA VAL A 154 -23.23 1.78 -1.61
C VAL A 154 -23.29 0.29 -1.94
N ALA A 155 -24.19 -0.10 -2.82
CA ALA A 155 -24.38 -1.48 -3.24
C ALA A 155 -23.15 -2.04 -4.00
N PRO A 156 -23.01 -3.36 -4.10
CA PRO A 156 -22.04 -3.99 -5.00
C PRO A 156 -22.10 -3.39 -6.41
N GLU A 157 -20.95 -3.29 -7.06
CA GLU A 157 -20.75 -2.74 -8.42
C GLU A 157 -21.06 -1.24 -8.57
N THR A 158 -21.47 -0.55 -7.50
CA THR A 158 -21.75 0.90 -7.52
C THR A 158 -20.44 1.70 -7.38
N GLU A 159 -20.36 2.78 -8.17
CA GLU A 159 -19.28 3.77 -8.10
C GLU A 159 -19.72 4.98 -7.28
N ILE A 160 -18.79 5.52 -6.49
CA ILE A 160 -18.97 6.77 -5.75
C ILE A 160 -17.73 7.66 -5.86
N GLU A 161 -17.92 8.94 -5.62
CA GLU A 161 -16.82 9.89 -5.45
C GLU A 161 -16.54 10.11 -3.96
N VAL A 162 -15.25 10.06 -3.61
CA VAL A 162 -14.78 10.29 -2.24
C VAL A 162 -13.72 11.39 -2.28
N SER A 163 -13.92 12.41 -1.47
CA SER A 163 -13.07 13.60 -1.43
C SER A 163 -12.41 13.78 -0.07
N ILE A 164 -11.20 14.31 -0.09
CA ILE A 164 -10.44 14.68 1.09
C ILE A 164 -9.70 15.99 0.88
N ASP A 165 -9.67 16.85 1.90
CA ASP A 165 -8.92 18.08 1.89
C ASP A 165 -7.49 17.82 2.40
N LEU A 166 -6.52 18.26 1.61
CA LEU A 166 -5.09 18.07 1.83
C LEU A 166 -4.35 19.38 1.70
N THR A 167 -3.11 19.43 2.21
CA THR A 167 -2.23 20.57 2.09
C THR A 167 -0.85 20.13 1.59
N ALA A 168 -0.40 20.72 0.51
CA ALA A 168 0.94 20.46 -0.03
C ALA A 168 2.01 20.89 0.98
N PRO A 169 3.12 20.16 1.12
CA PRO A 169 4.25 20.55 1.94
C PRO A 169 4.82 21.92 1.52
N SER A 170 5.45 22.62 2.47
CA SER A 170 6.10 23.90 2.18
C SER A 170 7.45 23.76 1.45
N LYS A 171 8.04 22.55 1.46
CA LYS A 171 9.30 22.24 0.81
C LYS A 171 9.06 21.74 -0.60
N THR A 172 9.83 22.20 -1.57
CA THR A 172 9.81 21.67 -2.95
C THR A 172 10.27 20.21 -3.01
N GLY A 173 9.67 19.41 -3.89
CA GLY A 173 9.98 18.00 -4.04
C GLY A 173 8.82 17.18 -4.57
N ASN A 174 9.04 15.87 -4.69
CA ASN A 174 8.02 14.92 -5.10
C ASN A 174 7.39 14.29 -3.86
N TYR A 175 6.07 14.22 -3.85
CA TYR A 175 5.29 13.73 -2.73
C TYR A 175 4.24 12.72 -3.18
N PHE A 176 3.86 11.85 -2.25
CA PHE A 176 2.78 10.89 -2.44
C PHE A 176 2.03 10.66 -1.13
N SER A 177 0.75 10.32 -1.25
CA SER A 177 -0.12 9.98 -0.13
C SER A 177 -1.06 8.87 -0.55
N TRP A 178 -1.12 7.77 0.23
CA TRP A 178 -1.95 6.61 -0.07
C TRP A 178 -3.00 6.41 1.00
N TRP A 179 -4.20 6.12 0.56
CA TRP A 179 -5.41 5.99 1.35
C TRP A 179 -6.12 4.68 1.00
N ARG A 180 -6.94 4.18 1.92
CA ARG A 180 -7.80 3.03 1.69
C ARG A 180 -9.05 3.10 2.55
N LEU A 181 -10.00 2.20 2.33
CA LEU A 181 -11.20 2.12 3.15
C LEU A 181 -11.00 1.24 4.38
N LYS A 182 -11.81 1.49 5.41
CA LYS A 182 -12.07 0.58 6.53
C LYS A 182 -13.57 0.43 6.73
N ASN A 183 -13.99 -0.75 7.17
CA ASN A 183 -15.38 -1.04 7.48
C ASN A 183 -15.79 -0.54 8.88
N GLU A 184 -17.06 -0.77 9.26
CA GLU A 184 -17.64 -0.40 10.53
C GLU A 184 -16.96 -1.04 11.76
N TRP A 185 -16.29 -2.17 11.58
CA TRP A 185 -15.48 -2.83 12.63
C TRP A 185 -14.05 -2.30 12.70
N GLY A 186 -13.70 -1.32 11.88
CA GLY A 186 -12.36 -0.74 11.84
C GLY A 186 -11.35 -1.57 11.02
N ILE A 187 -11.79 -2.59 10.31
CA ILE A 187 -10.92 -3.46 9.50
C ILE A 187 -10.66 -2.80 8.15
N PRO A 188 -9.38 -2.51 7.79
CA PRO A 188 -9.04 -1.98 6.48
C PRO A 188 -9.28 -3.01 5.38
N PHE A 189 -9.78 -2.55 4.22
CA PHE A 189 -10.06 -3.41 3.07
C PHE A 189 -9.84 -2.69 1.74
N GLY A 190 -9.92 -3.45 0.64
CA GLY A 190 -9.84 -2.95 -0.72
C GLY A 190 -8.45 -2.47 -1.13
N GLN A 191 -8.37 -1.89 -2.31
CA GLN A 191 -7.15 -1.34 -2.87
C GLN A 191 -6.73 -0.05 -2.15
N PHE A 192 -5.43 0.25 -2.18
CA PHE A 192 -4.95 1.59 -1.92
C PHE A 192 -5.16 2.45 -3.17
N PHE A 193 -5.56 3.68 -2.96
CA PHE A 193 -5.60 4.73 -3.98
C PHE A 193 -4.95 5.98 -3.42
N GLY A 194 -4.30 6.74 -4.28
CA GLY A 194 -3.40 7.77 -3.82
C GLY A 194 -3.42 9.04 -4.66
N VAL A 195 -2.51 9.89 -4.33
CA VAL A 195 -2.14 11.06 -5.11
C VAL A 195 -0.63 11.19 -5.11
N THR A 196 -0.05 11.44 -6.28
CA THR A 196 1.35 11.77 -6.45
C THR A 196 1.44 13.16 -7.12
N PHE A 197 2.33 14.02 -6.62
CA PHE A 197 2.48 15.38 -7.15
C PHE A 197 3.86 15.94 -6.86
N THR A 198 4.19 17.02 -7.57
CA THR A 198 5.43 17.78 -7.35
C THR A 198 5.09 19.14 -6.78
N VAL A 199 5.79 19.54 -5.71
CA VAL A 199 5.75 20.91 -5.16
C VAL A 199 6.89 21.72 -5.75
N GLN A 200 6.57 22.87 -6.39
CA GLN A 200 7.54 23.78 -7.04
C GLN A 200 7.12 25.25 -6.95
#